data_94ea60c278497d0ae4a0922cfbc6030a
#
_entry.id   94ea60c278497d0ae4a0922cfbc6030a
#
_cell.length_a   1.000
_cell.length_b   1.000
_cell.length_c   1.000
_cell.angle_alpha   90.00
_cell.angle_beta   90.00
_cell.angle_gamma   90.00
#
_symmetry.space_group_name_H-M   'P 1'
#
loop_
_entity.id
_entity.type
_entity.pdbx_description
1 polymer ?
#
loop_
_entity_poly.entity_id
_entity_poly.type
_entity_poly.pdbx_seq_one_letter_code
_entity_poly.pdbx_strand_id
1 'polypeptide(L)'
;IRPSEARNNGHSLKAYPRMTFQLSIKGGSEMNYRIEEKEAFRIVGIKKRVPIIFKGVNPEIASMWNSLDEEAINKLKKLSNVAPLGLISASTNFSEGRLEEKGELDHYIGAATTKQCPNNLSQLEVPASTWAVFEAIGPFPDTLQEVWGRIYSEWFPSSNYEQIEGPEILWNEHKDVTSPSFKSEIWIPISKK
;
A
#
# COMPACT_ATOMS: atom_id res chain seq x y z
N ILE A 1 25.15 -2.02 -44.55
CA ILE A 1 26.47 -2.71 -44.63
C ILE A 1 26.23 -4.21 -44.40
N ARG A 2 26.71 -5.02 -45.32
CA ARG A 2 26.64 -6.47 -45.16
C ARG A 2 27.58 -6.94 -44.06
N PRO A 3 27.29 -8.00 -43.31
CA PRO A 3 28.17 -8.49 -42.26
C PRO A 3 29.61 -8.80 -42.69
N SER A 4 29.80 -9.19 -43.93
CA SER A 4 31.12 -9.43 -44.53
C SER A 4 31.93 -8.16 -44.76
N GLU A 5 31.29 -7.03 -45.09
CA GLU A 5 31.93 -5.75 -45.30
C GLU A 5 32.36 -5.08 -43.99
N ALA A 6 31.56 -5.26 -42.92
CA ALA A 6 31.89 -4.77 -41.59
C ALA A 6 33.15 -5.44 -41.01
N ARG A 7 33.42 -6.70 -41.39
CA ARG A 7 34.63 -7.42 -40.92
C ARG A 7 35.91 -6.97 -41.66
N ASN A 8 35.80 -6.56 -42.92
CA ASN A 8 36.96 -6.23 -43.71
C ASN A 8 37.40 -4.77 -43.62
N ASN A 9 36.53 -3.86 -43.21
CA ASN A 9 36.81 -2.41 -43.21
C ASN A 9 37.04 -1.79 -41.84
N GLY A 10 37.22 -2.60 -40.79
CA GLY A 10 37.53 -2.10 -39.44
C GLY A 10 36.48 -1.11 -38.87
N HIS A 11 35.25 -1.13 -39.38
CA HIS A 11 34.18 -0.31 -38.84
C HIS A 11 33.79 -0.80 -37.44
N SER A 12 33.98 0.06 -36.44
CA SER A 12 33.47 -0.23 -35.11
C SER A 12 31.95 -0.30 -35.16
N LEU A 13 31.38 -1.39 -34.66
CA LEU A 13 29.95 -1.51 -34.46
C LEU A 13 29.53 -0.40 -33.48
N LYS A 14 28.77 0.58 -33.97
CA LYS A 14 28.15 1.57 -33.09
C LYS A 14 27.14 0.83 -32.22
N ALA A 15 27.45 0.77 -30.94
CA ALA A 15 26.46 0.33 -29.96
C ALA A 15 25.35 1.38 -29.90
N TYR A 16 24.18 1.06 -30.39
CA TYR A 16 23.02 1.90 -30.22
C TYR A 16 22.50 1.72 -28.79
N PRO A 17 22.03 2.81 -28.13
CA PRO A 17 21.46 2.70 -26.83
C PRO A 17 20.28 1.71 -26.86
N ARG A 18 20.24 0.84 -25.86
CA ARG A 18 19.17 -0.13 -25.71
C ARG A 18 17.84 0.62 -25.54
N MET A 19 16.99 0.58 -26.54
CA MET A 19 15.62 1.08 -26.40
C MET A 19 14.80 0.03 -25.67
N THR A 20 14.33 0.39 -24.49
CA THR A 20 13.36 -0.43 -23.75
C THR A 20 11.98 0.10 -24.09
N PHE A 21 11.17 -0.70 -24.76
CA PHE A 21 9.76 -0.39 -24.97
C PHE A 21 8.97 -0.99 -23.81
N GLN A 22 8.29 -0.13 -23.07
CA GLN A 22 7.30 -0.59 -22.12
C GLN A 22 5.94 -0.56 -22.80
N LEU A 23 5.45 -1.74 -23.21
CA LEU A 23 4.11 -1.86 -23.78
C LEU A 23 3.11 -1.91 -22.64
N SER A 24 2.41 -0.83 -22.40
CA SER A 24 1.25 -0.83 -21.50
C SER A 24 0.02 -1.20 -22.31
N ILE A 25 -0.44 -2.45 -22.19
CA ILE A 25 -1.70 -2.88 -22.76
C ILE A 25 -2.79 -2.43 -21.79
N LYS A 26 -3.49 -1.34 -22.10
CA LYS A 26 -4.70 -0.94 -21.40
C LYS A 26 -5.83 -1.89 -21.82
N GLY A 27 -6.00 -2.95 -21.11
CA GLY A 27 -7.02 -3.97 -21.30
C GLY A 27 -7.69 -4.42 -20.01
N GLY A 28 -7.62 -3.60 -18.95
CA GLY A 28 -8.31 -3.82 -17.68
C GLY A 28 -9.20 -2.63 -17.33
N SER A 29 -10.17 -2.85 -16.45
CA SER A 29 -10.96 -1.78 -15.84
C SER A 29 -10.04 -0.69 -15.29
N GLU A 30 -10.38 0.57 -15.53
CA GLU A 30 -9.67 1.69 -14.93
C GLU A 30 -9.64 1.52 -13.41
N MET A 31 -8.50 1.87 -12.79
CA MET A 31 -8.39 1.86 -11.34
C MET A 31 -9.24 2.98 -10.77
N ASN A 32 -10.08 2.64 -9.80
CA ASN A 32 -10.89 3.62 -9.10
C ASN A 32 -10.07 4.21 -7.95
N TYR A 33 -9.72 5.49 -8.06
CA TYR A 33 -8.94 6.20 -7.05
C TYR A 33 -9.37 7.66 -6.92
N ARG A 34 -8.99 8.27 -5.82
CA ARG A 34 -9.11 9.71 -5.57
C ARG A 34 -7.87 10.24 -4.88
N ILE A 35 -7.66 11.53 -4.99
CA ILE A 35 -6.59 12.24 -4.29
C ILE A 35 -7.21 13.05 -3.16
N GLU A 36 -6.68 12.90 -1.95
CA GLU A 36 -7.12 13.62 -0.77
C GLU A 36 -5.95 14.30 -0.07
N GLU A 37 -6.16 15.52 0.41
CA GLU A 37 -5.25 16.19 1.32
C GLU A 37 -5.73 16.02 2.75
N LYS A 38 -4.83 15.71 3.66
CA LYS A 38 -5.13 15.52 5.07
C LYS A 38 -4.17 16.31 5.94
N GLU A 39 -4.74 16.93 6.97
CA GLU A 39 -3.96 17.49 8.07
C GLU A 39 -3.23 16.39 8.85
N ALA A 40 -2.26 16.78 9.66
CA ALA A 40 -1.55 15.86 10.53
C ALA A 40 -2.52 15.14 11.47
N PHE A 41 -2.30 13.85 11.65
CA PHE A 41 -3.06 13.00 12.56
C PHE A 41 -2.14 11.93 13.13
N ARG A 42 -2.68 11.05 13.96
CA ARG A 42 -1.94 9.90 14.45
C ARG A 42 -2.73 8.62 14.26
N ILE A 43 -2.01 7.52 14.19
CA ILE A 43 -2.57 6.18 14.21
C ILE A 43 -2.29 5.62 15.59
N VAL A 44 -3.33 5.26 16.30
CA VAL A 44 -3.27 4.75 17.67
C VAL A 44 -3.83 3.34 17.72
N GLY A 45 -3.07 2.40 18.24
CA GLY A 45 -3.49 1.01 18.32
C GLY A 45 -2.42 0.07 18.84
N ILE A 46 -2.59 -1.20 18.55
CA ILE A 46 -1.57 -2.22 18.80
C ILE A 46 -0.56 -2.21 17.68
N LYS A 47 0.70 -2.50 18.02
CA LYS A 47 1.83 -2.51 17.07
C LYS A 47 2.61 -3.81 17.21
N LYS A 48 3.05 -4.35 16.08
CA LYS A 48 3.98 -5.48 16.05
C LYS A 48 4.91 -5.38 14.84
N ARG A 49 6.17 -5.79 15.04
CA ARG A 49 7.11 -6.02 13.95
C ARG A 49 6.81 -7.38 13.32
N VAL A 50 6.50 -7.41 12.02
CA VAL A 50 6.07 -8.62 11.32
C VAL A 50 6.85 -8.82 10.02
N PRO A 51 6.96 -10.06 9.52
CA PRO A 51 7.59 -10.30 8.23
C PRO A 51 6.75 -9.71 7.08
N ILE A 52 7.42 -9.36 5.99
CA ILE A 52 6.77 -8.89 4.76
C ILE A 52 6.24 -10.09 3.99
N ILE A 53 4.91 -10.18 3.84
CA ILE A 53 4.22 -11.20 3.06
C ILE A 53 3.15 -10.51 2.21
N PHE A 54 3.28 -10.57 0.89
CA PHE A 54 2.32 -9.95 -0.03
C PHE A 54 1.30 -10.93 -0.62
N LYS A 55 1.62 -12.21 -0.63
CA LYS A 55 0.72 -13.25 -1.14
C LYS A 55 0.10 -14.04 -0.01
N GLY A 56 -1.23 -14.12 -0.05
CA GLY A 56 -1.99 -14.82 0.98
C GLY A 56 -2.10 -14.06 2.29
N VAL A 57 -2.46 -14.77 3.34
CA VAL A 57 -2.64 -14.21 4.68
C VAL A 57 -1.31 -14.20 5.42
N ASN A 58 -0.95 -13.04 6.00
CA ASN A 58 0.17 -12.96 6.92
C ASN A 58 -0.26 -13.50 8.30
N PRO A 59 0.30 -14.64 8.76
CA PRO A 59 -0.14 -15.27 10.02
C PRO A 59 0.10 -14.40 11.25
N GLU A 60 1.15 -13.57 11.24
CA GLU A 60 1.44 -12.66 12.34
C GLU A 60 0.42 -11.52 12.44
N ILE A 61 -0.05 -11.01 11.30
CA ILE A 61 -1.13 -10.01 11.25
C ILE A 61 -2.46 -10.64 11.67
N ALA A 62 -2.75 -11.84 11.20
CA ALA A 62 -3.94 -12.59 11.62
C ALA A 62 -3.94 -12.82 13.15
N SER A 63 -2.80 -13.14 13.73
CA SER A 63 -2.61 -13.28 15.18
C SER A 63 -2.88 -11.96 15.92
N MET A 64 -2.47 -10.82 15.38
CA MET A 64 -2.77 -9.51 15.96
C MET A 64 -4.27 -9.25 16.02
N TRP A 65 -5.00 -9.53 14.94
CA TRP A 65 -6.47 -9.42 14.91
C TRP A 65 -7.14 -10.33 15.91
N ASN A 66 -6.69 -11.57 16.01
CA ASN A 66 -7.23 -12.55 16.95
C ASN A 66 -6.95 -12.19 18.43
N SER A 67 -5.93 -11.39 18.70
CA SER A 67 -5.61 -10.92 20.05
C SER A 67 -6.56 -9.82 20.57
N LEU A 68 -7.34 -9.21 19.69
CA LEU A 68 -8.28 -8.15 20.00
C LEU A 68 -9.65 -8.74 20.35
N ASP A 69 -10.06 -8.55 21.61
CA ASP A 69 -11.43 -8.86 22.03
C ASP A 69 -12.41 -7.73 21.65
N GLU A 70 -13.69 -7.96 21.89
CA GLU A 70 -14.72 -6.98 21.54
C GLU A 70 -14.56 -5.66 22.31
N GLU A 71 -14.14 -5.72 23.57
CA GLU A 71 -13.89 -4.52 24.39
C GLU A 71 -12.74 -3.69 23.83
N ALA A 72 -11.63 -4.33 23.46
CA ALA A 72 -10.48 -3.67 22.85
C ALA A 72 -10.84 -3.04 21.49
N ILE A 73 -11.59 -3.75 20.66
CA ILE A 73 -12.09 -3.24 19.37
C ILE A 73 -12.96 -2.01 19.57
N ASN A 74 -13.89 -2.04 20.51
CA ASN A 74 -14.77 -0.90 20.81
C ASN A 74 -14.00 0.31 21.35
N LYS A 75 -12.99 0.10 22.17
CA LYS A 75 -12.10 1.18 22.64
C LYS A 75 -11.35 1.84 21.51
N LEU A 76 -10.81 1.05 20.57
CA LEU A 76 -10.12 1.57 19.39
C LEU A 76 -11.08 2.34 18.49
N LYS A 77 -12.28 1.84 18.24
CA LYS A 77 -13.30 2.52 17.43
C LYS A 77 -13.68 3.89 17.99
N LYS A 78 -13.74 4.03 19.32
CA LYS A 78 -14.04 5.31 19.99
C LYS A 78 -12.96 6.37 19.77
N LEU A 79 -11.75 5.98 19.47
CA LEU A 79 -10.66 6.92 19.15
C LEU A 79 -10.78 7.49 17.73
N SER A 80 -11.43 6.77 16.82
CA SER A 80 -11.57 7.16 15.43
C SER A 80 -12.33 8.48 15.28
N ASN A 81 -11.67 9.51 14.73
CA ASN A 81 -12.28 10.81 14.46
C ASN A 81 -11.76 11.48 13.17
N VAL A 82 -10.87 10.83 12.45
CA VAL A 82 -10.43 11.24 11.11
C VAL A 82 -10.53 10.08 10.14
N ALA A 83 -10.73 10.40 8.87
CA ALA A 83 -10.80 9.36 7.82
C ALA A 83 -9.43 8.67 7.61
N PRO A 84 -9.40 7.38 7.29
CA PRO A 84 -10.55 6.48 7.19
C PRO A 84 -11.13 6.14 8.56
N LEU A 85 -12.45 6.20 8.68
CA LEU A 85 -13.15 6.03 9.95
C LEU A 85 -13.27 4.56 10.35
N GLY A 86 -13.26 4.29 11.65
CA GLY A 86 -13.34 2.96 12.22
C GLY A 86 -11.99 2.31 12.40
N LEU A 87 -11.94 0.99 12.45
CA LEU A 87 -10.69 0.25 12.54
C LEU A 87 -9.94 0.27 11.22
N ILE A 88 -8.65 0.48 11.32
CA ILE A 88 -7.72 0.45 10.19
C ILE A 88 -6.49 -0.39 10.51
N SER A 89 -5.82 -0.84 9.45
CA SER A 89 -4.47 -1.36 9.50
C SER A 89 -3.50 -0.36 8.89
N ALA A 90 -2.30 -0.26 9.42
CA ALA A 90 -1.25 0.58 8.85
C ALA A 90 0.08 -0.16 8.85
N SER A 91 0.79 -0.07 7.75
CA SER A 91 2.10 -0.68 7.56
C SER A 91 3.14 0.39 7.26
N THR A 92 4.22 0.40 8.00
CA THR A 92 5.28 1.40 7.87
C THR A 92 6.63 0.80 8.25
N ASN A 93 7.70 1.61 8.10
CA ASN A 93 9.04 1.22 8.49
C ASN A 93 9.48 -0.12 7.88
N PHE A 94 9.25 -0.26 6.57
CA PHE A 94 9.66 -1.42 5.81
C PHE A 94 11.19 -1.51 5.78
N SER A 95 11.74 -2.69 6.08
CA SER A 95 13.15 -2.95 5.90
C SER A 95 13.49 -3.14 4.41
N GLU A 96 14.78 -3.20 4.10
CA GLU A 96 15.24 -3.51 2.75
C GLU A 96 14.73 -4.88 2.29
N GLY A 97 14.58 -5.05 0.98
CA GLY A 97 14.09 -6.30 0.39
C GLY A 97 12.57 -6.43 0.30
N ARG A 98 11.83 -5.34 0.49
CA ARG A 98 10.37 -5.30 0.40
C ARG A 98 9.81 -5.94 -0.88
N LEU A 99 10.37 -5.61 -2.04
CA LEU A 99 9.90 -6.11 -3.33
C LEU A 99 10.12 -7.62 -3.53
N GLU A 100 11.02 -8.21 -2.76
CA GLU A 100 11.36 -9.63 -2.78
C GLU A 100 10.64 -10.43 -1.69
N GLU A 101 9.68 -9.82 -1.00
CA GLU A 101 9.00 -10.39 0.18
C GLU A 101 9.99 -10.83 1.27
N LYS A 102 11.09 -10.09 1.41
CA LYS A 102 12.09 -10.28 2.45
C LYS A 102 12.07 -9.11 3.42
N GLY A 103 12.46 -9.39 4.66
CA GLY A 103 12.53 -8.39 5.71
C GLY A 103 11.23 -8.25 6.48
N GLU A 104 11.08 -7.11 7.14
CA GLU A 104 10.04 -6.86 8.13
C GLU A 104 9.44 -5.47 7.98
N LEU A 105 8.29 -5.28 8.59
CA LEU A 105 7.60 -4.00 8.69
C LEU A 105 6.98 -3.82 10.07
N ASP A 106 6.68 -2.58 10.43
CA ASP A 106 5.84 -2.27 11.57
C ASP A 106 4.38 -2.25 11.16
N HIS A 107 3.57 -3.09 11.78
CA HIS A 107 2.14 -3.18 11.52
C HIS A 107 1.34 -2.69 12.72
N TYR A 108 0.39 -1.80 12.44
CA TYR A 108 -0.55 -1.24 13.42
C TYR A 108 -1.97 -1.70 13.11
N ILE A 109 -2.72 -2.04 14.15
CA ILE A 109 -4.17 -2.17 14.07
C ILE A 109 -4.75 -1.19 15.07
N GLY A 110 -5.59 -0.28 14.61
CA GLY A 110 -6.12 0.76 15.45
C GLY A 110 -7.03 1.74 14.73
N ALA A 111 -6.91 3.00 15.07
CA ALA A 111 -7.73 4.07 14.53
C ALA A 111 -6.90 5.29 14.15
N ALA A 112 -7.33 5.98 13.09
CA ALA A 112 -6.83 7.30 12.74
C ALA A 112 -7.51 8.34 13.62
N THR A 113 -6.73 9.17 14.32
CA THR A 113 -7.24 10.06 15.36
C THR A 113 -6.39 11.30 15.58
N THR A 114 -7.00 12.33 16.10
CA THR A 114 -6.33 13.50 16.69
C THR A 114 -6.33 13.46 18.21
N LYS A 115 -7.01 12.47 18.80
CA LYS A 115 -7.10 12.29 20.25
C LYS A 115 -5.79 11.79 20.83
N GLN A 116 -5.61 12.00 22.13
CA GLN A 116 -4.45 11.53 22.88
C GLN A 116 -4.38 10.01 22.92
N CYS A 117 -3.17 9.45 22.75
CA CYS A 117 -2.94 8.01 22.86
C CYS A 117 -3.02 7.53 24.30
N PRO A 118 -3.83 6.51 24.61
CA PRO A 118 -3.80 5.84 25.90
C PRO A 118 -2.43 5.18 26.18
N ASN A 119 -2.05 5.09 27.45
CA ASN A 119 -0.73 4.60 27.87
C ASN A 119 -0.43 3.14 27.47
N ASN A 120 -1.44 2.33 27.27
CA ASN A 120 -1.31 0.92 26.91
C ASN A 120 -1.29 0.66 25.40
N LEU A 121 -1.36 1.71 24.59
CA LEU A 121 -1.36 1.61 23.12
C LEU A 121 -0.12 2.30 22.53
N SER A 122 0.19 1.94 21.31
CA SER A 122 1.24 2.57 20.50
C SER A 122 0.64 3.66 19.61
N GLN A 123 1.43 4.68 19.31
CA GLN A 123 1.04 5.72 18.37
C GLN A 123 2.08 5.90 17.27
N LEU A 124 1.60 6.25 16.09
CA LEU A 124 2.38 6.68 14.95
C LEU A 124 1.93 8.08 14.56
N GLU A 125 2.85 9.04 14.60
CA GLU A 125 2.60 10.40 14.10
C GLU A 125 2.63 10.39 12.57
N VAL A 126 1.59 10.95 11.97
CA VAL A 126 1.46 11.07 10.51
C VAL A 126 1.38 12.55 10.16
N PRO A 127 2.38 13.10 9.47
CA PRO A 127 2.37 14.51 9.10
C PRO A 127 1.28 14.81 8.07
N ALA A 128 0.91 16.08 7.96
CA ALA A 128 0.03 16.54 6.89
C ALA A 128 0.58 16.11 5.53
N SER A 129 -0.23 15.47 4.72
CA SER A 129 0.20 14.86 3.46
C SER A 129 -0.92 14.81 2.44
N THR A 130 -0.55 14.65 1.19
CA THR A 130 -1.45 14.27 0.11
C THR A 130 -1.49 12.75 0.01
N TRP A 131 -2.67 12.21 -0.21
CA TRP A 131 -2.92 10.76 -0.23
C TRP A 131 -3.58 10.35 -1.54
N ALA A 132 -3.11 9.24 -2.11
CA ALA A 132 -3.86 8.50 -3.12
C ALA A 132 -4.67 7.41 -2.42
N VAL A 133 -5.97 7.38 -2.69
CA VAL A 133 -6.90 6.42 -2.09
C VAL A 133 -7.47 5.55 -3.20
N PHE A 134 -7.16 4.26 -3.15
CA PHE A 134 -7.60 3.28 -4.15
C PHE A 134 -8.69 2.40 -3.59
N GLU A 135 -9.76 2.22 -4.35
CA GLU A 135 -10.83 1.30 -4.01
C GLU A 135 -10.58 -0.08 -4.59
N ALA A 136 -10.80 -1.11 -3.79
CA ALA A 136 -10.84 -2.51 -4.21
C ALA A 136 -12.20 -3.08 -3.85
N ILE A 137 -12.98 -3.48 -4.87
CA ILE A 137 -14.32 -4.02 -4.70
C ILE A 137 -14.31 -5.47 -5.21
N GLY A 138 -14.55 -6.40 -4.32
CA GLY A 138 -14.55 -7.82 -4.58
C GLY A 138 -14.12 -8.66 -3.38
N PRO A 139 -14.09 -9.99 -3.52
CA PRO A 139 -13.72 -10.89 -2.42
C PRO A 139 -12.35 -10.59 -1.86
N PHE A 140 -12.24 -10.53 -0.54
CA PHE A 140 -11.00 -10.35 0.19
C PHE A 140 -10.33 -11.72 0.44
N PRO A 141 -9.00 -11.87 0.36
CA PRO A 141 -7.99 -10.83 0.11
C PRO A 141 -7.58 -10.66 -1.36
N ASP A 142 -8.07 -11.50 -2.27
CA ASP A 142 -7.55 -11.60 -3.64
C ASP A 142 -7.70 -10.30 -4.42
N THR A 143 -8.89 -9.68 -4.36
CA THR A 143 -9.14 -8.39 -5.05
C THR A 143 -8.24 -7.28 -4.52
N LEU A 144 -8.06 -7.22 -3.20
CA LEU A 144 -7.17 -6.24 -2.56
C LEU A 144 -5.73 -6.40 -3.04
N GLN A 145 -5.23 -7.63 -3.06
CA GLN A 145 -3.86 -7.95 -3.48
C GLN A 145 -3.62 -7.63 -4.95
N GLU A 146 -4.61 -7.88 -5.81
CA GLU A 146 -4.55 -7.51 -7.22
C GLU A 146 -4.48 -6.00 -7.40
N VAL A 147 -5.36 -5.24 -6.76
CA VAL A 147 -5.34 -3.77 -6.82
C VAL A 147 -4.02 -3.22 -6.28
N TRP A 148 -3.52 -3.75 -5.17
CA TRP A 148 -2.25 -3.31 -4.61
C TRP A 148 -1.07 -3.53 -5.57
N GLY A 149 -1.00 -4.69 -6.21
CA GLY A 149 0.00 -4.98 -7.25
C GLY A 149 -0.08 -4.00 -8.42
N ARG A 150 -1.29 -3.68 -8.89
CA ARG A 150 -1.53 -2.73 -9.99
C ARG A 150 -1.14 -1.29 -9.63
N ILE A 151 -1.26 -0.88 -8.39
CA ILE A 151 -0.82 0.44 -7.95
C ILE A 151 0.67 0.64 -8.28
N TYR A 152 1.50 -0.33 -7.96
CA TYR A 152 2.94 -0.24 -8.20
C TYR A 152 3.37 -0.54 -9.64
N SER A 153 2.69 -1.46 -10.31
CA SER A 153 3.04 -1.85 -11.68
C SER A 153 2.43 -0.96 -12.76
N GLU A 154 1.29 -0.34 -12.50
CA GLU A 154 0.56 0.44 -13.50
C GLU A 154 0.40 1.92 -13.10
N TRP A 155 -0.12 2.19 -11.91
CA TRP A 155 -0.51 3.55 -11.52
C TRP A 155 0.68 4.47 -11.26
N PHE A 156 1.61 4.10 -10.41
CA PHE A 156 2.78 4.94 -10.14
C PHE A 156 3.61 5.21 -11.39
N PRO A 157 3.94 4.21 -12.25
CA PRO A 157 4.68 4.49 -13.47
C PRO A 157 3.97 5.42 -14.46
N SER A 158 2.65 5.39 -14.50
CA SER A 158 1.85 6.20 -15.44
C SER A 158 1.34 7.53 -14.87
N SER A 159 1.48 7.76 -13.57
CA SER A 159 1.02 8.97 -12.89
C SER A 159 2.11 10.01 -12.74
N ASN A 160 1.70 11.24 -12.42
CA ASN A 160 2.59 12.33 -12.04
C ASN A 160 2.93 12.35 -10.54
N TYR A 161 2.71 11.24 -9.86
CA TYR A 161 2.92 11.11 -8.43
C TYR A 161 4.00 10.08 -8.11
N GLU A 162 4.64 10.26 -6.97
CA GLU A 162 5.55 9.31 -6.36
C GLU A 162 5.13 9.04 -4.92
N GLN A 163 5.46 7.86 -4.42
CA GLN A 163 5.24 7.53 -3.02
C GLN A 163 6.25 8.27 -2.15
N ILE A 164 5.78 8.86 -1.06
CA ILE A 164 6.62 9.44 -0.03
C ILE A 164 6.69 8.54 1.20
N GLU A 165 7.65 8.82 2.08
CA GLU A 165 7.74 8.12 3.36
C GLU A 165 6.48 8.35 4.20
N GLY A 166 5.96 7.26 4.77
CA GLY A 166 4.77 7.27 5.60
C GLY A 166 4.06 5.93 5.58
N PRO A 167 3.00 5.79 6.39
CA PRO A 167 2.27 4.53 6.46
C PRO A 167 1.40 4.30 5.22
N GLU A 168 1.30 3.06 4.81
CA GLU A 168 0.25 2.58 3.92
C GLU A 168 -0.92 2.12 4.79
N ILE A 169 -2.11 2.67 4.55
CA ILE A 169 -3.29 2.39 5.37
C ILE A 169 -4.26 1.53 4.58
N LEU A 170 -4.77 0.50 5.23
CA LEU A 170 -5.82 -0.37 4.73
C LEU A 170 -7.08 -0.17 5.56
N TRP A 171 -8.17 0.14 4.90
CA TRP A 171 -9.51 0.14 5.46
C TRP A 171 -10.37 -0.93 4.78
N ASN A 172 -11.12 -1.69 5.56
CA ASN A 172 -12.07 -2.68 5.08
C ASN A 172 -13.48 -2.39 5.58
N GLU A 173 -14.45 -2.60 4.72
CA GLU A 173 -15.85 -2.59 5.11
C GLU A 173 -16.14 -3.78 6.04
N HIS A 174 -16.95 -3.55 7.10
CA HIS A 174 -17.33 -4.59 8.05
C HIS A 174 -18.53 -5.40 7.55
N LYS A 175 -18.32 -6.13 6.47
CA LYS A 175 -19.31 -7.02 5.87
C LYS A 175 -18.67 -8.38 5.55
N ASP A 176 -19.42 -9.24 4.89
CA ASP A 176 -18.94 -10.53 4.42
C ASP A 176 -17.74 -10.37 3.46
N VAL A 177 -16.58 -10.80 3.90
CA VAL A 177 -15.31 -10.72 3.13
C VAL A 177 -15.35 -11.54 1.83
N THR A 178 -16.26 -12.49 1.70
CA THR A 178 -16.44 -13.31 0.50
C THR A 178 -17.35 -12.66 -0.53
N SER A 179 -18.03 -11.57 -0.14
CA SER A 179 -18.96 -10.87 -1.02
C SER A 179 -18.25 -10.29 -2.25
N PRO A 180 -18.83 -10.41 -3.45
CA PRO A 180 -18.33 -9.75 -4.64
C PRO A 180 -18.42 -8.20 -4.56
N SER A 181 -19.17 -7.67 -3.61
CA SER A 181 -19.29 -6.22 -3.34
C SER A 181 -18.51 -5.75 -2.13
N PHE A 182 -17.67 -6.60 -1.51
CA PHE A 182 -16.83 -6.22 -0.38
C PHE A 182 -15.87 -5.10 -0.77
N LYS A 183 -15.87 -4.02 0.00
CA LYS A 183 -15.07 -2.83 -0.29
C LYS A 183 -13.89 -2.70 0.65
N SER A 184 -12.73 -2.48 0.06
CA SER A 184 -11.49 -2.08 0.75
C SER A 184 -10.96 -0.77 0.17
N GLU A 185 -10.23 -0.02 0.96
CA GLU A 185 -9.49 1.16 0.51
C GLU A 185 -8.02 1.05 0.91
N ILE A 186 -7.14 1.37 -0.03
CA ILE A 186 -5.70 1.47 0.19
C ILE A 186 -5.32 2.94 0.12
N TRP A 187 -4.75 3.46 1.21
CA TRP A 187 -4.30 4.83 1.33
C TRP A 187 -2.78 4.89 1.31
N ILE A 188 -2.22 5.60 0.32
CA ILE A 188 -0.76 5.73 0.14
C ILE A 188 -0.39 7.21 0.12
N PRO A 189 0.58 7.65 0.96
CA PRO A 189 1.03 9.02 0.95
C PRO A 189 1.87 9.28 -0.30
N ILE A 190 1.61 10.40 -0.97
CA ILE A 190 2.18 10.75 -2.27
C ILE A 190 2.62 12.21 -2.32
N SER A 191 3.51 12.49 -3.28
CA SER A 191 3.82 13.84 -3.74
C SER A 191 3.86 13.87 -5.27
N LYS A 192 3.79 15.06 -5.84
CA LYS A 192 4.01 15.24 -7.28
C LYS A 192 5.50 14.99 -7.60
N LYS A 193 5.75 14.36 -8.75
CA LYS A 193 7.09 14.20 -9.32
C LYS A 193 7.70 15.54 -9.72
#